data_70a6340fd140e5e062f399814c580675
#
_entry.id   70a6340fd140e5e062f399814c580675
#
_cell.length_a   1.000
_cell.length_b   1.000
_cell.length_c   1.000
_cell.angle_alpha   90.00
_cell.angle_beta   90.00
_cell.angle_gamma   90.00
#
_symmetry.space_group_name_H-M   'P 1'
#
loop_
_entity.id
_entity.type
_entity.pdbx_description
1 polymer ?
#
loop_
_entity_poly.entity_id
_entity_poly.type
_entity_poly.pdbx_seq_one_letter_code
_entity_poly.pdbx_strand_id
1 'polypeptide(L)'
;LIRKGAEKPIELTIMRDIIAVRAVKSRVEGDVGYLRVISFTEKTYDDLEAAIIKIKEEVPADKLKGYVLDLRLNPGGLLDQAINVSDAFLERGEVVSTRGRNEDETRRFNATPGDIVDGKPVIVMVNGGSASASEIVAGALQDLRRATVLGTRSFGKGSVQTIIPMGDAGALRLTTALYYTPSGKSIQGTGITPDIKVDQPLPAELQGKLETSGESS
;
A
#
# COMPACT_ATOMS: atom_id res chain seq x y z
N LEU A 1 27.13 19.25 8.47
CA LEU A 1 27.23 18.09 7.62
C LEU A 1 28.70 17.75 7.37
N ILE A 2 29.09 16.47 7.57
CA ILE A 2 30.45 15.99 7.21
C ILE A 2 30.31 15.24 5.90
N ARG A 3 31.08 15.63 4.89
CA ARG A 3 31.11 14.99 3.57
C ARG A 3 32.53 14.49 3.28
N LYS A 4 32.65 13.26 2.80
CA LYS A 4 33.94 12.69 2.39
C LYS A 4 34.57 13.57 1.29
N GLY A 5 35.84 14.01 1.51
CA GLY A 5 36.55 14.91 0.60
C GLY A 5 36.40 16.40 0.89
N ALA A 6 35.64 16.82 1.89
CA ALA A 6 35.60 18.20 2.36
C ALA A 6 36.59 18.40 3.51
N GLU A 7 37.45 19.44 3.44
CA GLU A 7 38.43 19.75 4.48
C GLU A 7 37.82 20.25 5.80
N LYS A 8 36.59 20.81 5.73
CA LYS A 8 35.87 21.37 6.88
C LYS A 8 34.42 20.89 6.89
N PRO A 9 33.75 20.83 8.06
CA PRO A 9 32.32 20.63 8.13
C PRO A 9 31.56 21.71 7.34
N ILE A 10 30.55 21.29 6.56
CA ILE A 10 29.67 22.20 5.83
C ILE A 10 28.56 22.65 6.79
N GLU A 11 28.50 23.92 7.07
CA GLU A 11 27.40 24.52 7.84
C GLU A 11 26.20 24.76 6.93
N LEU A 12 25.04 24.28 7.37
CA LEU A 12 23.77 24.46 6.67
C LEU A 12 22.72 24.99 7.64
N THR A 13 22.11 26.10 7.27
CA THR A 13 20.94 26.60 7.98
C THR A 13 19.69 26.00 7.34
N ILE A 14 18.91 25.24 8.15
CA ILE A 14 17.65 24.62 7.71
C ILE A 14 16.51 25.35 8.42
N MET A 15 15.62 25.96 7.66
CA MET A 15 14.35 26.48 8.19
C MET A 15 13.35 25.34 8.27
N ARG A 16 12.69 25.22 9.42
CA ARG A 16 11.58 24.25 9.56
C ARG A 16 10.36 24.79 8.82
N ASP A 17 9.79 23.94 7.98
CA ASP A 17 8.57 24.24 7.23
C ASP A 17 7.70 22.98 7.17
N ILE A 18 6.43 23.15 6.80
CA ILE A 18 5.50 22.04 6.58
C ILE A 18 5.76 21.50 5.17
N ILE A 19 6.41 20.34 5.11
CA ILE A 19 6.66 19.64 3.84
C ILE A 19 5.44 18.79 3.51
N ALA A 20 4.65 19.21 2.53
CA ALA A 20 3.57 18.39 1.98
C ALA A 20 4.14 17.29 1.09
N VAL A 21 4.38 16.12 1.65
CA VAL A 21 4.75 14.93 0.88
C VAL A 21 3.48 14.34 0.30
N ARG A 22 3.35 14.31 -1.03
CA ARG A 22 2.23 13.66 -1.70
C ARG A 22 2.29 12.15 -1.47
N ALA A 23 1.18 11.59 -0.98
CA ALA A 23 1.05 10.15 -0.75
C ALA A 23 0.84 9.39 -2.08
N VAL A 24 0.28 10.06 -3.10
CA VAL A 24 -0.01 9.49 -4.41
C VAL A 24 0.69 10.27 -5.51
N LYS A 25 1.33 9.54 -6.45
CA LYS A 25 1.82 10.06 -7.72
C LYS A 25 1.00 9.46 -8.85
N SER A 26 0.66 10.28 -9.84
CA SER A 26 -0.14 9.83 -10.99
C SER A 26 0.44 10.32 -12.31
N ARG A 27 0.14 9.57 -13.37
CA ARG A 27 0.39 9.94 -14.76
C ARG A 27 -0.52 9.15 -15.69
N VAL A 28 -0.62 9.58 -16.91
CA VAL A 28 -1.28 8.82 -17.98
C VAL A 28 -0.21 8.07 -18.78
N GLU A 29 -0.44 6.79 -19.02
CA GLU A 29 0.38 5.93 -19.89
C GLU A 29 -0.47 5.45 -21.07
N GLY A 30 -0.40 6.18 -22.18
CA GLY A 30 -1.28 5.94 -23.34
C GLY A 30 -2.74 6.20 -22.97
N ASP A 31 -3.53 5.15 -22.85
CA ASP A 31 -4.95 5.17 -22.51
C ASP A 31 -5.24 4.54 -21.11
N VAL A 32 -4.23 4.46 -20.24
CA VAL A 32 -4.31 3.88 -18.90
C VAL A 32 -3.89 4.89 -17.85
N GLY A 33 -4.67 5.02 -16.78
CA GLY A 33 -4.34 5.81 -15.60
C GLY A 33 -3.36 5.06 -14.69
N TYR A 34 -2.17 5.62 -14.44
CA TYR A 34 -1.22 5.05 -13.50
C TYR A 34 -1.22 5.84 -12.20
N LEU A 35 -1.43 5.11 -11.09
CA LEU A 35 -1.56 5.62 -9.72
C LEU A 35 -0.55 4.90 -8.83
N ARG A 36 0.44 5.60 -8.31
CA ARG A 36 1.39 5.03 -7.36
C ARG A 36 1.14 5.57 -5.97
N VAL A 37 0.72 4.70 -5.06
CA VAL A 37 0.59 5.02 -3.64
C VAL A 37 1.91 4.71 -2.95
N ILE A 38 2.55 5.74 -2.37
CA ILE A 38 3.88 5.64 -1.76
C ILE A 38 3.79 5.16 -0.32
N SER A 39 2.79 5.66 0.42
CA SER A 39 2.49 5.31 1.81
C SER A 39 1.05 5.67 2.13
N PHE A 40 0.51 5.12 3.22
CA PHE A 40 -0.85 5.41 3.68
C PHE A 40 -0.79 6.43 4.81
N THR A 41 -0.98 7.71 4.48
CA THR A 41 -1.04 8.86 5.38
C THR A 41 -2.46 9.42 5.40
N GLU A 42 -2.78 10.36 6.28
CA GLU A 42 -4.09 11.00 6.39
C GLU A 42 -4.63 11.60 5.08
N LYS A 43 -3.74 11.90 4.12
CA LYS A 43 -4.09 12.51 2.82
C LYS A 43 -4.16 11.52 1.66
N THR A 44 -3.96 10.23 1.91
CA THR A 44 -3.80 9.27 0.82
C THR A 44 -5.05 9.12 -0.03
N TYR A 45 -6.23 9.06 0.61
CA TYR A 45 -7.50 8.99 -0.12
C TYR A 45 -7.73 10.26 -0.95
N ASP A 46 -7.59 11.44 -0.35
CA ASP A 46 -7.79 12.72 -1.04
C ASP A 46 -6.83 12.88 -2.23
N ASP A 47 -5.55 12.51 -2.05
CA ASP A 47 -4.55 12.54 -3.12
C ASP A 47 -4.89 11.54 -4.25
N LEU A 48 -5.45 10.37 -3.91
CA LEU A 48 -5.89 9.35 -4.87
C LEU A 48 -7.09 9.84 -5.68
N GLU A 49 -8.11 10.36 -5.00
CA GLU A 49 -9.31 10.90 -5.64
C GLU A 49 -8.96 12.05 -6.60
N ALA A 50 -8.17 13.02 -6.14
CA ALA A 50 -7.69 14.12 -6.97
C ALA A 50 -6.88 13.62 -8.19
N ALA A 51 -6.08 12.58 -8.02
CA ALA A 51 -5.31 11.96 -9.10
C ALA A 51 -6.22 11.29 -10.15
N ILE A 52 -7.27 10.60 -9.72
CA ILE A 52 -8.26 9.96 -10.60
C ILE A 52 -9.06 11.02 -11.37
N ILE A 53 -9.52 12.07 -10.69
CA ILE A 53 -10.22 13.20 -11.33
C ILE A 53 -9.34 13.79 -12.43
N LYS A 54 -8.07 14.09 -12.13
CA LYS A 54 -7.13 14.62 -13.11
C LYS A 54 -6.95 13.70 -14.32
N ILE A 55 -6.84 12.38 -14.12
CA ILE A 55 -6.74 11.42 -15.22
C ILE A 55 -8.02 11.41 -16.08
N LYS A 56 -9.20 11.49 -15.45
CA LYS A 56 -10.50 11.57 -16.16
C LYS A 56 -10.65 12.86 -16.97
N GLU A 57 -10.04 13.95 -16.54
CA GLU A 57 -9.99 15.21 -17.31
C GLU A 57 -9.01 15.14 -18.49
N GLU A 58 -7.89 14.42 -18.33
CA GLU A 58 -6.83 14.32 -19.34
C GLU A 58 -7.18 13.31 -20.45
N VAL A 59 -7.86 12.20 -20.10
CA VAL A 59 -8.21 11.13 -21.04
C VAL A 59 -9.72 11.00 -21.16
N PRO A 60 -10.28 11.14 -22.38
CA PRO A 60 -11.71 10.95 -22.62
C PRO A 60 -12.20 9.58 -22.12
N ALA A 61 -13.40 9.54 -21.55
CA ALA A 61 -13.95 8.36 -20.89
C ALA A 61 -14.06 7.13 -21.81
N ASP A 62 -14.31 7.33 -23.11
CA ASP A 62 -14.36 6.29 -24.15
C ASP A 62 -13.00 5.73 -24.52
N LYS A 63 -11.92 6.49 -24.27
CA LYS A 63 -10.53 6.08 -24.54
C LYS A 63 -9.85 5.47 -23.33
N LEU A 64 -10.21 5.89 -22.13
CA LEU A 64 -9.60 5.41 -20.88
C LEU A 64 -9.97 3.94 -20.63
N LYS A 65 -9.01 3.03 -20.77
CA LYS A 65 -9.21 1.57 -20.69
C LYS A 65 -9.22 1.02 -19.28
N GLY A 66 -8.56 1.69 -18.33
CA GLY A 66 -8.47 1.22 -16.95
C GLY A 66 -7.37 1.91 -16.16
N TYR A 67 -7.06 1.34 -15.00
CA TYR A 67 -6.11 1.90 -14.07
C TYR A 67 -5.09 0.87 -13.59
N VAL A 68 -3.89 1.33 -13.29
CA VAL A 68 -2.87 0.58 -12.57
C VAL A 68 -2.64 1.23 -11.23
N LEU A 69 -2.88 0.49 -10.15
CA LEU A 69 -2.61 0.89 -8.76
C LEU A 69 -1.29 0.26 -8.32
N ASP A 70 -0.22 1.02 -8.29
CA ASP A 70 1.11 0.54 -7.91
C ASP A 70 1.36 0.71 -6.41
N LEU A 71 1.40 -0.43 -5.71
CA LEU A 71 1.68 -0.55 -4.28
C LEU A 71 3.08 -1.15 -4.01
N ARG A 72 3.92 -1.28 -5.02
CA ARG A 72 5.27 -1.84 -4.85
C ARG A 72 6.14 -0.93 -3.97
N LEU A 73 6.90 -1.54 -3.06
CA LEU A 73 7.75 -0.84 -2.08
C LEU A 73 6.97 0.12 -1.16
N ASN A 74 5.67 -0.10 -0.99
CA ASN A 74 4.84 0.64 -0.05
C ASN A 74 4.70 -0.16 1.26
N PRO A 75 5.32 0.28 2.36
CA PRO A 75 5.33 -0.45 3.64
C PRO A 75 4.00 -0.39 4.40
N GLY A 76 2.99 0.28 3.83
CA GLY A 76 1.69 0.49 4.45
C GLY A 76 1.53 1.86 5.10
N GLY A 77 0.82 1.90 6.20
CA GLY A 77 0.50 3.09 6.99
C GLY A 77 -0.83 2.95 7.71
N LEU A 78 -1.67 3.98 7.66
CA LEU A 78 -2.92 4.07 8.41
C LEU A 78 -3.98 3.08 7.88
N LEU A 79 -4.63 2.37 8.81
CA LEU A 79 -5.68 1.39 8.49
C LEU A 79 -6.90 2.03 7.83
N ASP A 80 -7.39 3.13 8.38
CA ASP A 80 -8.52 3.89 7.84
C ASP A 80 -8.28 4.33 6.40
N GLN A 81 -7.06 4.72 6.06
CA GLN A 81 -6.69 5.05 4.70
C GLN A 81 -6.64 3.82 3.76
N ALA A 82 -6.24 2.66 4.27
CA ALA A 82 -6.35 1.43 3.48
C ALA A 82 -7.80 1.05 3.21
N ILE A 83 -8.69 1.25 4.20
CA ILE A 83 -10.13 1.03 4.05
C ILE A 83 -10.70 1.99 3.01
N ASN A 84 -10.44 3.30 3.13
CA ASN A 84 -10.94 4.32 2.21
C ASN A 84 -10.44 4.11 0.77
N VAL A 85 -9.15 3.79 0.61
CA VAL A 85 -8.57 3.48 -0.72
C VAL A 85 -9.18 2.22 -1.32
N SER A 86 -9.45 1.19 -0.52
CA SER A 86 -10.13 -0.02 -1.01
C SER A 86 -11.58 0.28 -1.39
N ASP A 87 -12.29 1.02 -0.52
CA ASP A 87 -13.68 1.43 -0.71
C ASP A 87 -13.86 2.21 -2.01
N ALA A 88 -12.92 3.09 -2.33
CA ALA A 88 -12.90 3.88 -3.57
C ALA A 88 -13.08 3.06 -4.86
N PHE A 89 -12.72 1.80 -4.85
CA PHE A 89 -12.84 0.90 -6.02
C PHE A 89 -13.95 -0.13 -5.87
N LEU A 90 -14.70 -0.12 -4.77
CA LEU A 90 -15.68 -1.15 -4.44
C LEU A 90 -17.10 -0.59 -4.38
N GLU A 91 -18.09 -1.39 -4.72
CA GLU A 91 -19.51 -1.06 -4.55
C GLU A 91 -20.08 -1.69 -3.27
N ARG A 92 -19.46 -2.76 -2.76
CA ARG A 92 -19.91 -3.53 -1.60
C ARG A 92 -18.93 -4.61 -1.21
N GLY A 93 -19.14 -5.16 -0.03
CA GLY A 93 -18.38 -6.30 0.51
C GLY A 93 -17.51 -5.91 1.68
N GLU A 94 -16.99 -6.91 2.38
CA GLU A 94 -16.01 -6.70 3.44
C GLU A 94 -14.67 -6.29 2.81
N VAL A 95 -14.06 -5.24 3.33
CA VAL A 95 -12.70 -4.80 2.94
C VAL A 95 -11.66 -5.58 3.72
N VAL A 96 -11.81 -5.60 5.04
CA VAL A 96 -10.88 -6.25 5.97
C VAL A 96 -11.59 -6.54 7.28
N SER A 97 -11.19 -7.59 7.98
CA SER A 97 -11.53 -7.77 9.38
C SER A 97 -10.28 -7.85 10.26
N THR A 98 -10.43 -7.40 11.51
CA THR A 98 -9.44 -7.59 12.56
C THR A 98 -9.98 -8.57 13.57
N ARG A 99 -9.15 -9.53 13.99
CA ARG A 99 -9.53 -10.51 15.02
C ARG A 99 -8.49 -10.48 16.12
N GLY A 100 -8.96 -10.20 17.34
CA GLY A 100 -8.17 -10.25 18.56
C GLY A 100 -8.03 -11.66 19.13
N ARG A 101 -7.69 -11.74 20.40
CA ARG A 101 -7.60 -13.01 21.13
C ARG A 101 -8.99 -13.61 21.38
N ASN A 102 -9.98 -12.77 21.65
CA ASN A 102 -11.35 -13.17 21.92
C ASN A 102 -12.24 -12.89 20.69
N GLU A 103 -13.31 -13.67 20.51
CA GLU A 103 -14.22 -13.51 19.36
C GLU A 103 -14.96 -12.18 19.32
N ASP A 104 -15.28 -11.60 20.47
CA ASP A 104 -15.93 -10.30 20.65
C ASP A 104 -15.02 -9.11 20.26
N GLU A 105 -13.71 -9.33 20.11
CA GLU A 105 -12.75 -8.33 19.63
C GLU A 105 -12.71 -8.26 18.09
N THR A 106 -13.54 -9.04 17.39
CA THR A 106 -13.60 -9.02 15.93
C THR A 106 -14.27 -7.75 15.43
N ARG A 107 -13.57 -7.01 14.55
CA ARG A 107 -14.14 -5.85 13.84
C ARG A 107 -14.12 -6.11 12.35
N ARG A 108 -15.20 -5.72 11.66
CA ARG A 108 -15.35 -5.84 10.21
C ARG A 108 -15.53 -4.48 9.59
N PHE A 109 -14.84 -4.22 8.51
CA PHE A 109 -14.93 -2.98 7.75
C PHE A 109 -15.46 -3.32 6.35
N ASN A 110 -16.57 -2.70 5.99
CA ASN A 110 -17.27 -2.97 4.75
C ASN A 110 -17.18 -1.78 3.81
N ALA A 111 -17.20 -2.06 2.53
CA ALA A 111 -17.28 -1.05 1.49
C ALA A 111 -18.69 -0.44 1.42
N THR A 112 -18.72 0.81 0.99
CA THR A 112 -19.92 1.59 0.68
C THR A 112 -20.05 1.76 -0.83
N PRO A 113 -21.27 1.91 -1.40
CA PRO A 113 -21.44 2.13 -2.83
C PRO A 113 -20.73 3.40 -3.31
N GLY A 114 -19.99 3.31 -4.43
CA GLY A 114 -19.34 4.47 -5.02
C GLY A 114 -17.97 4.22 -5.67
N ASP A 115 -17.90 3.27 -6.62
CA ASP A 115 -16.67 3.03 -7.39
C ASP A 115 -16.26 4.28 -8.19
N ILE A 116 -15.19 4.95 -7.73
CA ILE A 116 -14.73 6.21 -8.32
C ILE A 116 -14.09 6.07 -9.71
N VAL A 117 -13.88 4.85 -10.20
CA VAL A 117 -13.36 4.59 -11.55
C VAL A 117 -14.41 3.99 -12.49
N ASP A 118 -15.70 4.08 -12.12
CA ASP A 118 -16.85 3.73 -12.94
C ASP A 118 -16.80 2.30 -13.49
N GLY A 119 -16.38 1.34 -12.69
CA GLY A 119 -16.25 -0.08 -13.07
C GLY A 119 -15.12 -0.40 -14.03
N LYS A 120 -14.28 0.56 -14.39
CA LYS A 120 -13.15 0.31 -15.29
C LYS A 120 -12.17 -0.71 -14.69
N PRO A 121 -11.50 -1.53 -15.53
CA PRO A 121 -10.52 -2.50 -15.09
C PRO A 121 -9.43 -1.88 -14.21
N VAL A 122 -9.04 -2.60 -13.15
CA VAL A 122 -7.94 -2.20 -12.26
C VAL A 122 -6.93 -3.34 -12.15
N ILE A 123 -5.66 -3.00 -12.29
CA ILE A 123 -4.52 -3.89 -11.99
C ILE A 123 -3.82 -3.35 -10.74
N VAL A 124 -3.62 -4.19 -9.74
CA VAL A 124 -2.85 -3.85 -8.53
C VAL A 124 -1.46 -4.47 -8.63
N MET A 125 -0.43 -3.65 -8.54
CA MET A 125 0.96 -4.12 -8.59
C MET A 125 1.53 -4.22 -7.17
N VAL A 126 2.08 -5.39 -6.82
CA VAL A 126 2.70 -5.67 -5.51
C VAL A 126 4.07 -6.31 -5.65
N ASN A 127 4.90 -6.18 -4.61
CA ASN A 127 6.15 -6.92 -4.47
C ASN A 127 6.47 -7.17 -2.99
N GLY A 128 7.61 -7.80 -2.69
CA GLY A 128 8.05 -8.07 -1.32
C GLY A 128 8.21 -6.83 -0.42
N GLY A 129 8.18 -5.62 -0.97
CA GLY A 129 8.17 -4.36 -0.21
C GLY A 129 6.76 -3.81 0.04
N SER A 130 5.71 -4.47 -0.45
CA SER A 130 4.31 -4.13 -0.19
C SER A 130 3.89 -4.77 1.14
N ALA A 131 3.50 -3.97 2.13
CA ALA A 131 3.20 -4.49 3.47
C ALA A 131 1.98 -3.81 4.12
N SER A 132 1.33 -4.51 5.08
CA SER A 132 0.29 -3.94 5.97
C SER A 132 -0.89 -3.35 5.19
N ALA A 133 -1.12 -2.02 5.25
CA ALA A 133 -2.18 -1.32 4.52
C ALA A 133 -2.20 -1.64 3.01
N SER A 134 -1.03 -1.77 2.37
CA SER A 134 -0.93 -2.19 0.96
C SER A 134 -1.48 -3.60 0.74
N GLU A 135 -1.28 -4.49 1.70
CA GLU A 135 -1.77 -5.87 1.63
C GLU A 135 -3.28 -5.95 1.88
N ILE A 136 -3.81 -5.04 2.71
CA ILE A 136 -5.26 -4.89 2.91
C ILE A 136 -5.91 -4.50 1.58
N VAL A 137 -5.40 -3.46 0.92
CA VAL A 137 -5.94 -3.01 -0.38
C VAL A 137 -5.84 -4.09 -1.44
N ALA A 138 -4.66 -4.70 -1.60
CA ALA A 138 -4.46 -5.74 -2.60
C ALA A 138 -5.35 -6.96 -2.35
N GLY A 139 -5.45 -7.41 -1.09
CA GLY A 139 -6.26 -8.55 -0.70
C GLY A 139 -7.76 -8.31 -0.84
N ALA A 140 -8.24 -7.12 -0.48
CA ALA A 140 -9.64 -6.75 -0.65
C ALA A 140 -10.05 -6.76 -2.13
N LEU A 141 -9.29 -6.07 -2.97
CA LEU A 141 -9.60 -5.95 -4.40
C LEU A 141 -9.44 -7.30 -5.13
N GLN A 142 -8.51 -8.16 -4.70
CA GLN A 142 -8.34 -9.52 -5.22
C GLN A 142 -9.51 -10.43 -4.83
N ASP A 143 -9.80 -10.56 -3.53
CA ASP A 143 -10.82 -11.47 -3.03
C ASP A 143 -12.23 -11.12 -3.56
N LEU A 144 -12.52 -9.83 -3.71
CA LEU A 144 -13.78 -9.34 -4.28
C LEU A 144 -13.77 -9.34 -5.83
N ARG A 145 -12.70 -9.83 -6.46
CA ARG A 145 -12.53 -9.89 -7.92
C ARG A 145 -12.69 -8.54 -8.62
N ARG A 146 -12.36 -7.46 -7.90
CA ARG A 146 -12.42 -6.11 -8.45
C ARG A 146 -11.18 -5.76 -9.25
N ALA A 147 -10.03 -6.31 -8.85
CA ALA A 147 -8.76 -6.10 -9.55
C ALA A 147 -8.00 -7.40 -9.75
N THR A 148 -7.12 -7.42 -10.73
CA THR A 148 -6.09 -8.45 -10.91
C THR A 148 -4.82 -8.01 -10.21
N VAL A 149 -4.30 -8.84 -9.31
CA VAL A 149 -3.04 -8.57 -8.60
C VAL A 149 -1.86 -9.13 -9.40
N LEU A 150 -0.87 -8.29 -9.68
CA LEU A 150 0.28 -8.62 -10.52
C LEU A 150 1.59 -8.32 -9.78
N GLY A 151 2.60 -9.16 -9.94
CA GLY A 151 3.95 -8.96 -9.39
C GLY A 151 4.48 -10.14 -8.63
N THR A 152 5.09 -9.92 -7.48
CA THR A 152 5.60 -10.97 -6.59
C THR A 152 4.85 -10.93 -5.26
N ARG A 153 4.93 -12.04 -4.49
CA ARG A 153 4.28 -12.12 -3.17
C ARG A 153 4.67 -10.94 -2.29
N SER A 154 3.70 -10.37 -1.59
CA SER A 154 3.89 -9.27 -0.66
C SER A 154 4.58 -9.72 0.65
N PHE A 155 4.84 -8.80 1.55
CA PHE A 155 5.66 -9.01 2.75
C PHE A 155 5.04 -9.96 3.76
N GLY A 156 3.74 -9.83 4.04
CA GLY A 156 3.04 -10.62 5.05
C GLY A 156 2.98 -9.96 6.44
N LYS A 157 2.80 -8.65 6.50
CA LYS A 157 2.58 -7.93 7.76
C LYS A 157 1.10 -7.77 8.06
N GLY A 158 0.52 -8.76 8.74
CA GLY A 158 -0.90 -8.81 9.10
C GLY A 158 -1.19 -8.48 10.56
N SER A 159 -0.29 -7.85 11.32
CA SER A 159 -0.47 -7.56 12.74
C SER A 159 -0.97 -6.14 13.00
N VAL A 160 -2.00 -6.03 13.84
CA VAL A 160 -2.50 -4.76 14.39
C VAL A 160 -1.70 -4.41 15.64
N GLN A 161 -1.14 -3.22 15.67
CA GLN A 161 -0.38 -2.75 16.83
C GLN A 161 -1.13 -1.61 17.52
N THR A 162 -1.38 -1.81 18.80
CA THR A 162 -2.00 -0.81 19.68
C THR A 162 -0.94 -0.12 20.52
N ILE A 163 -1.00 1.20 20.56
CA ILE A 163 -0.16 2.03 21.41
C ILE A 163 -0.96 2.37 22.67
N ILE A 164 -0.45 1.95 23.83
CA ILE A 164 -1.08 2.18 25.13
C ILE A 164 -0.23 3.23 25.86
N PRO A 165 -0.72 4.47 26.03
CA PRO A 165 0.00 5.49 26.78
C PRO A 165 0.17 5.07 28.25
N MET A 166 1.37 5.29 28.80
CA MET A 166 1.72 5.00 30.19
C MET A 166 2.08 6.28 30.97
N GLY A 167 1.42 7.39 30.64
CA GLY A 167 1.73 8.70 31.22
C GLY A 167 3.16 9.13 30.96
N ASP A 168 3.84 9.64 31.98
CA ASP A 168 5.22 10.13 31.89
C ASP A 168 6.26 9.02 31.62
N ALA A 169 5.88 7.74 31.77
CA ALA A 169 6.73 6.58 31.49
C ALA A 169 6.81 6.20 30.02
N GLY A 170 6.12 6.93 29.11
CA GLY A 170 6.14 6.68 27.67
C GLY A 170 4.89 5.92 27.18
N ALA A 171 5.06 4.96 26.28
CA ALA A 171 3.97 4.17 25.75
C ALA A 171 4.38 2.73 25.47
N LEU A 172 3.46 1.80 25.66
CA LEU A 172 3.62 0.39 25.34
C LEU A 172 3.02 0.12 23.95
N ARG A 173 3.76 -0.57 23.08
CA ARG A 173 3.32 -0.99 21.76
C ARG A 173 3.12 -2.50 21.74
N LEU A 174 1.88 -2.95 21.60
CA LEU A 174 1.52 -4.36 21.63
C LEU A 174 0.81 -4.77 20.33
N THR A 175 1.04 -6.01 19.90
CA THR A 175 0.20 -6.66 18.90
C THR A 175 -1.07 -7.16 19.60
N THR A 176 -2.24 -6.64 19.19
CA THR A 176 -3.53 -6.93 19.82
C THR A 176 -4.46 -7.70 18.91
N ALA A 177 -4.27 -7.69 17.59
CA ALA A 177 -5.11 -8.37 16.62
C ALA A 177 -4.34 -8.70 15.33
N LEU A 178 -4.95 -9.52 14.49
CA LEU A 178 -4.47 -9.82 13.14
C LEU A 178 -5.48 -9.35 12.10
N TYR A 179 -4.96 -8.98 10.91
CA TYR A 179 -5.75 -8.65 9.73
C TYR A 179 -6.11 -9.90 8.93
N TYR A 180 -7.36 -9.93 8.45
CA TYR A 180 -7.88 -10.97 7.58
C TYR A 180 -8.51 -10.34 6.34
N THR A 181 -8.25 -10.92 5.18
CA THR A 181 -8.88 -10.52 3.92
C THR A 181 -10.36 -10.90 3.90
N PRO A 182 -11.18 -10.42 2.95
CA PRO A 182 -12.59 -10.80 2.82
C PRO A 182 -12.84 -12.31 2.77
N SER A 183 -11.95 -13.07 2.17
CA SER A 183 -12.03 -14.54 2.14
C SER A 183 -11.68 -15.23 3.49
N GLY A 184 -11.34 -14.44 4.52
CA GLY A 184 -10.97 -14.94 5.84
C GLY A 184 -9.53 -15.45 5.94
N LYS A 185 -8.68 -15.18 4.97
CA LYS A 185 -7.26 -15.54 5.01
C LYS A 185 -6.48 -14.53 5.85
N SER A 186 -5.62 -15.02 6.75
CA SER A 186 -4.70 -14.18 7.49
C SER A 186 -3.59 -13.65 6.57
N ILE A 187 -3.32 -12.36 6.67
CA ILE A 187 -2.19 -11.73 5.97
C ILE A 187 -0.86 -12.07 6.66
N GLN A 188 -0.90 -12.30 7.99
CA GLN A 188 0.31 -12.47 8.81
C GLN A 188 1.16 -13.66 8.37
N GLY A 189 2.41 -13.37 7.97
CA GLY A 189 3.40 -14.36 7.53
C GLY A 189 3.16 -14.95 6.13
N THR A 190 1.93 -14.80 5.58
CA THR A 190 1.55 -15.34 4.27
C THR A 190 1.65 -14.31 3.15
N GLY A 191 1.28 -13.05 3.44
CA GLY A 191 1.16 -12.00 2.43
C GLY A 191 0.06 -12.25 1.41
N ILE A 192 0.04 -11.44 0.38
CA ILE A 192 -0.85 -11.56 -0.78
C ILE A 192 -0.06 -12.20 -1.92
N THR A 193 -0.55 -13.33 -2.39
CA THR A 193 -0.02 -13.99 -3.59
C THR A 193 -0.66 -13.38 -4.82
N PRO A 194 0.11 -12.86 -5.80
CA PRO A 194 -0.46 -12.26 -6.99
C PRO A 194 -1.17 -13.30 -7.86
N ASP A 195 -2.20 -12.88 -8.61
CA ASP A 195 -2.89 -13.69 -9.61
C ASP A 195 -1.97 -13.98 -10.80
N ILE A 196 -1.14 -12.99 -11.15
CA ILE A 196 -0.15 -13.10 -12.22
C ILE A 196 1.24 -12.82 -11.63
N LYS A 197 2.07 -13.85 -11.55
CA LYS A 197 3.44 -13.70 -11.09
C LYS A 197 4.30 -13.07 -12.18
N VAL A 198 4.92 -11.93 -11.83
CA VAL A 198 5.91 -11.24 -12.67
C VAL A 198 7.11 -10.91 -11.79
N ASP A 199 8.21 -11.55 -12.04
CA ASP A 199 9.45 -11.29 -11.32
C ASP A 199 10.04 -9.94 -11.79
N GLN A 200 10.42 -9.10 -10.83
CA GLN A 200 11.09 -7.85 -11.13
C GLN A 200 12.58 -8.17 -11.38
N PRO A 201 13.12 -7.86 -12.57
CA PRO A 201 14.54 -8.09 -12.82
C PRO A 201 15.37 -7.27 -11.84
N LEU A 202 16.31 -7.93 -11.16
CA LEU A 202 17.27 -7.25 -10.31
C LEU A 202 18.23 -6.43 -11.18
N PRO A 203 18.58 -5.20 -10.78
CA PRO A 203 19.65 -4.46 -11.43
C PRO A 203 20.91 -5.31 -11.49
N ALA A 204 21.63 -5.28 -12.62
CA ALA A 204 22.82 -6.10 -12.85
C ALA A 204 23.87 -5.98 -11.72
N GLU A 205 23.96 -4.81 -11.08
CA GLU A 205 24.84 -4.54 -9.93
C GLU A 205 24.48 -5.31 -8.66
N LEU A 206 23.24 -5.80 -8.54
CA LEU A 206 22.74 -6.55 -7.38
C LEU A 206 22.67 -8.06 -7.65
N GLN A 207 22.67 -8.49 -8.91
CA GLN A 207 22.59 -9.91 -9.28
C GLN A 207 23.79 -10.71 -8.74
N GLY A 208 25.00 -10.17 -8.84
CA GLY A 208 26.22 -10.82 -8.33
C GLY A 208 26.37 -10.88 -6.80
N LYS A 209 25.63 -10.05 -6.05
CA LYS A 209 25.70 -10.06 -4.57
C LYS A 209 24.79 -11.09 -3.91
N LEU A 210 23.79 -11.57 -4.60
CA LEU A 210 22.88 -12.61 -4.09
C LEU A 210 23.45 -14.03 -4.28
N GLU A 211 24.27 -14.24 -5.30
CA GLU A 211 24.95 -15.52 -5.53
C GLU A 211 26.00 -15.80 -4.46
N THR A 212 26.64 -14.75 -3.90
CA THR A 212 27.66 -14.89 -2.85
C THR A 212 27.12 -15.05 -1.43
N SER A 213 25.83 -14.74 -1.19
CA SER A 213 25.19 -14.87 0.14
C SER A 213 24.45 -16.21 0.33
N GLY A 214 24.35 -17.04 -0.69
CA GLY A 214 23.66 -18.34 -0.68
C GLY A 214 24.53 -19.54 -0.32
N GLU A 215 25.85 -19.37 -0.12
CA GLU A 215 26.79 -20.49 0.13
C GLU A 215 27.22 -20.65 1.60
N SER A 216 26.51 -20.04 2.55
CA SER A 216 26.83 -20.26 3.98
C SER A 216 25.53 -20.48 4.79
N SER A 217 25.02 -21.72 4.71
CA SER A 217 24.13 -22.31 5.74
C SER A 217 24.23 -23.82 5.68
#